data_3f37b7506c123b5f21f0c5fee0f3d284
#
_entry.id   3f37b7506c123b5f21f0c5fee0f3d284
#
_cell.length_a   1.000
_cell.length_b   1.000
_cell.length_c   1.000
_cell.angle_alpha   90.00
_cell.angle_beta   90.00
_cell.angle_gamma   90.00
#
_symmetry.space_group_name_H-M   'P 1'
#
loop_
_entity.id
_entity.type
_entity.pdbx_description
1 polymer ?
#
loop_
_entity_poly.entity_id
_entity_poly.type
_entity_poly.pdbx_seq_one_letter_code
_entity_poly.pdbx_strand_id
1 'polypeptide(L)'
;KLIVMWDNNNITIDGPVSLSDNVDQVARFKAAGWHVIEIDGHNPDQIDTALIEARDSDLPTMIACKTHIALGHAAQDTSKGHGALTDADQMSAAKAAYGWTTGPFEVPADVKSAWEDIGKRGVETRRAWEERFDAMPRAKREEFNRALAGDAPKKLSATIKAFKKQMSESAPKLATRASSEKTLEVLNPLYSETVGGSADLTGSNNTKTADLGVFDVDNRGGRYVYWGIREHGMAAAMNGMALHGGMRPYG
;
A
#
# COMPACT_ATOMS: atom_id res chain seq x y z
N LYS A 1 2.12 9.17 -6.74
CA LYS A 1 3.23 9.60 -5.88
C LYS A 1 3.14 8.91 -4.54
N LEU A 2 4.24 8.36 -4.04
CA LEU A 2 4.34 7.73 -2.73
C LEU A 2 5.21 8.61 -1.82
N ILE A 3 4.71 8.91 -0.62
CA ILE A 3 5.47 9.58 0.44
C ILE A 3 5.47 8.62 1.63
N VAL A 4 6.65 8.28 2.11
CA VAL A 4 6.87 7.41 3.27
C VAL A 4 7.54 8.22 4.36
N MET A 5 6.94 8.30 5.53
CA MET A 5 7.57 8.85 6.73
C MET A 5 8.10 7.68 7.55
N TRP A 6 9.41 7.71 7.83
CA TRP A 6 10.07 6.70 8.64
C TRP A 6 10.35 7.27 10.03
N ASP A 7 9.70 6.70 11.04
CA ASP A 7 9.96 7.00 12.45
C ASP A 7 11.27 6.34 12.89
N ASN A 8 12.35 7.12 12.86
CA ASN A 8 13.69 6.67 13.20
C ASN A 8 14.04 7.03 14.64
N ASN A 9 13.58 6.24 15.60
CA ASN A 9 13.83 6.45 17.02
C ASN A 9 15.01 5.62 17.58
N ASN A 10 15.65 4.78 16.75
CA ASN A 10 16.79 3.92 17.10
C ASN A 10 16.54 2.85 18.18
N ILE A 11 15.29 2.57 18.52
CA ILE A 11 14.94 1.59 19.57
C ILE A 11 14.02 0.51 18.99
N THR A 12 14.21 -0.71 19.43
CA THR A 12 13.34 -1.87 19.23
C THR A 12 12.90 -2.43 20.57
N ILE A 13 12.03 -3.42 20.57
CA ILE A 13 11.61 -4.15 21.79
C ILE A 13 12.83 -4.73 22.52
N ASP A 14 13.82 -5.24 21.78
CA ASP A 14 15.00 -5.89 22.33
C ASP A 14 16.10 -4.89 22.80
N GLY A 15 16.01 -3.62 22.38
CA GLY A 15 16.99 -2.59 22.73
C GLY A 15 17.37 -1.69 21.54
N PRO A 16 18.60 -1.20 21.48
CA PRO A 16 19.05 -0.39 20.36
C PRO A 16 18.96 -1.11 19.01
N VAL A 17 18.55 -0.40 17.96
CA VAL A 17 18.45 -0.93 16.58
C VAL A 17 19.76 -1.59 16.14
N SER A 18 20.93 -1.09 16.61
CA SER A 18 22.24 -1.65 16.29
C SER A 18 22.45 -3.11 16.69
N LEU A 19 21.56 -3.69 17.52
CA LEU A 19 21.58 -5.12 17.84
C LEU A 19 21.12 -6.00 16.66
N SER A 20 20.27 -5.47 15.77
CA SER A 20 19.62 -6.25 14.72
C SER A 20 19.74 -5.66 13.31
N ASP A 21 19.98 -4.35 13.19
CA ASP A 21 20.11 -3.67 11.89
C ASP A 21 21.20 -2.59 11.97
N ASN A 22 22.08 -2.58 10.97
CA ASN A 22 23.14 -1.57 10.77
C ASN A 22 23.09 -0.96 9.37
N VAL A 23 22.00 -1.16 8.64
CA VAL A 23 21.84 -0.64 7.27
C VAL A 23 21.58 0.87 7.33
N ASP A 24 22.37 1.61 6.54
CA ASP A 24 22.06 3.01 6.25
C ASP A 24 20.85 3.08 5.32
N GLN A 25 19.66 3.25 5.92
CA GLN A 25 18.39 3.30 5.17
C GLN A 25 18.30 4.56 4.30
N VAL A 26 18.88 5.68 4.71
CA VAL A 26 18.93 6.92 3.91
C VAL A 26 19.73 6.69 2.63
N ALA A 27 20.94 6.15 2.74
CA ALA A 27 21.74 5.80 1.57
C ALA A 27 21.08 4.75 0.69
N ARG A 28 20.42 3.75 1.27
CA ARG A 28 19.68 2.70 0.55
C ARG A 28 18.56 3.28 -0.31
N PHE A 29 17.73 4.16 0.21
CA PHE A 29 16.64 4.77 -0.52
C PHE A 29 17.15 5.74 -1.59
N LYS A 30 18.21 6.53 -1.30
CA LYS A 30 18.89 7.37 -2.30
C LYS A 30 19.43 6.52 -3.47
N ALA A 31 20.08 5.40 -3.18
CA ALA A 31 20.57 4.48 -4.22
C ALA A 31 19.47 3.82 -5.04
N ALA A 32 18.27 3.67 -4.49
CA ALA A 32 17.08 3.19 -5.20
C ALA A 32 16.37 4.29 -6.03
N GLY A 33 16.92 5.51 -6.09
CA GLY A 33 16.38 6.62 -6.87
C GLY A 33 15.20 7.35 -6.21
N TRP A 34 15.06 7.24 -4.90
CA TRP A 34 14.07 8.01 -4.14
C TRP A 34 14.60 9.40 -3.79
N HIS A 35 13.70 10.36 -3.71
CA HIS A 35 13.96 11.60 -3.00
C HIS A 35 13.97 11.33 -1.49
N VAL A 36 15.01 11.78 -0.78
CA VAL A 36 15.15 11.51 0.66
C VAL A 36 15.40 12.79 1.42
N ILE A 37 14.55 13.06 2.41
CA ILE A 37 14.61 14.22 3.29
C ILE A 37 14.84 13.73 4.72
N GLU A 38 15.76 14.38 5.44
CA GLU A 38 16.06 14.07 6.84
C GLU A 38 15.62 15.25 7.72
N ILE A 39 14.82 14.97 8.76
CA ILE A 39 14.25 16.00 9.64
C ILE A 39 14.31 15.59 11.12
N ASP A 40 14.23 16.59 11.99
CA ASP A 40 13.78 16.38 13.36
C ASP A 40 12.25 16.10 13.33
N GLY A 41 11.88 14.86 13.65
CA GLY A 41 10.47 14.42 13.66
C GLY A 41 9.63 14.98 14.81
N HIS A 42 10.21 15.78 15.70
CA HIS A 42 9.51 16.53 16.73
C HIS A 42 9.41 18.03 16.43
N ASN A 43 9.95 18.49 15.30
CA ASN A 43 9.86 19.88 14.85
C ASN A 43 8.73 20.06 13.81
N PRO A 44 7.59 20.69 14.18
CA PRO A 44 6.44 20.85 13.27
C PRO A 44 6.78 21.61 11.98
N ASP A 45 7.65 22.61 12.03
CA ASP A 45 8.00 23.42 10.87
C ASP A 45 8.83 22.60 9.85
N GLN A 46 9.73 21.75 10.34
CA GLN A 46 10.49 20.82 9.49
C GLN A 46 9.57 19.76 8.87
N ILE A 47 8.59 19.24 9.63
CA ILE A 47 7.61 18.27 9.13
C ILE A 47 6.78 18.89 8.00
N ASP A 48 6.25 20.11 8.21
CA ASP A 48 5.44 20.80 7.20
C ASP A 48 6.26 21.07 5.92
N THR A 49 7.46 21.63 6.08
CA THR A 49 8.37 21.90 4.96
C THR A 49 8.68 20.64 4.16
N ALA A 50 9.02 19.54 4.85
CA ALA A 50 9.32 18.26 4.21
C ALA A 50 8.12 17.67 3.47
N LEU A 51 6.90 17.80 4.01
CA LEU A 51 5.67 17.35 3.35
C LEU A 51 5.34 18.19 2.11
N ILE A 52 5.61 19.50 2.12
CA ILE A 52 5.46 20.36 0.95
C ILE A 52 6.47 19.93 -0.12
N GLU A 53 7.74 19.83 0.22
CA GLU A 53 8.80 19.40 -0.69
C GLU A 53 8.53 18.01 -1.30
N ALA A 54 8.09 17.06 -0.47
CA ALA A 54 7.72 15.71 -0.93
C ALA A 54 6.54 15.72 -1.91
N ARG A 55 5.57 16.63 -1.76
CA ARG A 55 4.45 16.78 -2.69
C ARG A 55 4.88 17.38 -4.04
N ASP A 56 5.89 18.21 -4.04
CA ASP A 56 6.39 18.84 -5.26
C ASP A 56 7.40 17.97 -6.04
N SER A 57 8.09 17.04 -5.34
CA SER A 57 9.02 16.09 -5.98
C SER A 57 8.32 15.18 -6.99
N ASP A 58 8.94 14.88 -8.13
CA ASP A 58 8.46 13.90 -9.10
C ASP A 58 8.81 12.44 -8.74
N LEU A 59 9.70 12.26 -7.77
CA LEU A 59 10.14 10.94 -7.29
C LEU A 59 9.30 10.48 -6.09
N PRO A 60 9.23 9.18 -5.82
CA PRO A 60 8.82 8.69 -4.50
C PRO A 60 9.72 9.30 -3.43
N THR A 61 9.15 9.74 -2.32
CA THR A 61 9.91 10.44 -1.27
C THR A 61 9.89 9.63 0.03
N MET A 62 11.07 9.47 0.64
CA MET A 62 11.20 8.99 2.01
C MET A 62 11.63 10.15 2.91
N ILE A 63 10.84 10.43 3.94
CA ILE A 63 11.16 11.41 4.97
C ILE A 63 11.65 10.63 6.20
N ALA A 64 12.94 10.73 6.48
CA ALA A 64 13.56 10.13 7.67
C ALA A 64 13.36 11.07 8.86
N CYS A 65 12.40 10.76 9.72
CA CYS A 65 12.05 11.55 10.88
C CYS A 65 12.85 11.05 12.09
N LYS A 66 13.84 11.82 12.52
CA LYS A 66 14.53 11.51 13.77
C LYS A 66 13.61 11.80 14.94
N THR A 67 13.31 10.79 15.75
CA THR A 67 12.37 10.88 16.87
C THR A 67 12.94 10.26 18.13
N HIS A 68 12.18 10.39 19.22
CA HIS A 68 12.45 9.75 20.50
C HIS A 68 11.24 8.91 20.90
N ILE A 69 11.42 7.60 21.10
CA ILE A 69 10.35 6.75 21.66
C ILE A 69 10.00 7.23 23.09
N ALA A 70 8.72 7.23 23.43
CA ALA A 70 8.22 7.66 24.74
C ALA A 70 8.74 9.06 25.16
N LEU A 71 8.79 10.01 24.21
CA LEU A 71 9.23 11.38 24.45
C LEU A 71 8.61 11.97 25.72
N GLY A 72 9.42 12.59 26.58
CA GLY A 72 8.99 13.19 27.84
C GLY A 72 8.66 12.21 28.97
N HIS A 73 8.69 10.90 28.74
CA HIS A 73 8.50 9.88 29.75
C HIS A 73 9.85 9.38 30.31
N ALA A 74 9.88 8.87 31.54
CA ALA A 74 11.10 8.33 32.16
C ALA A 74 11.73 7.14 31.41
N ALA A 75 10.94 6.45 30.56
CA ALA A 75 11.39 5.38 29.69
C ALA A 75 11.83 5.85 28.30
N GLN A 76 11.95 7.17 28.07
CA GLN A 76 12.39 7.71 26.79
C GLN A 76 13.71 7.09 26.33
N ASP A 77 13.81 6.81 25.02
CA ASP A 77 15.00 6.25 24.36
C ASP A 77 15.45 4.89 24.92
N THR A 78 14.55 4.14 25.53
CA THR A 78 14.79 2.78 25.99
C THR A 78 13.77 1.80 25.44
N SER A 79 14.09 0.50 25.41
CA SER A 79 13.16 -0.57 25.02
C SER A 79 11.90 -0.62 25.90
N LYS A 80 11.97 -0.14 27.14
CA LYS A 80 10.81 -0.02 28.03
C LYS A 80 9.76 0.98 27.49
N GLY A 81 10.16 1.97 26.71
CA GLY A 81 9.27 2.93 26.04
C GLY A 81 8.34 2.29 25.01
N HIS A 82 8.66 1.08 24.51
CA HIS A 82 7.79 0.31 23.62
C HIS A 82 6.65 -0.40 24.38
N GLY A 83 6.78 -0.64 25.66
CA GLY A 83 5.80 -1.33 26.47
C GLY A 83 4.63 -0.46 26.95
N ALA A 84 3.76 -1.05 27.76
CA ALA A 84 2.68 -0.32 28.40
C ALA A 84 3.24 0.65 29.46
N LEU A 85 2.96 1.94 29.27
CA LEU A 85 3.36 3.02 30.18
C LEU A 85 2.17 3.30 31.12
N THR A 86 2.08 2.55 32.23
CA THR A 86 0.90 2.55 33.13
C THR A 86 1.09 3.32 34.44
N ASP A 87 2.30 3.76 34.74
CA ASP A 87 2.59 4.54 35.96
C ASP A 87 1.97 5.94 35.85
N ALA A 88 1.07 6.26 36.78
CA ALA A 88 0.28 7.49 36.73
C ALA A 88 1.14 8.76 36.93
N ASP A 89 2.16 8.68 37.77
CA ASP A 89 3.03 9.83 38.07
C ASP A 89 3.93 10.12 36.87
N GLN A 90 4.49 9.08 36.25
CA GLN A 90 5.28 9.21 35.02
C GLN A 90 4.45 9.71 33.83
N MET A 91 3.19 9.24 33.70
CA MET A 91 2.27 9.75 32.70
C MET A 91 1.92 11.22 32.91
N SER A 92 1.75 11.64 34.18
CA SER A 92 1.52 13.04 34.51
C SER A 92 2.74 13.92 34.19
N ALA A 93 3.95 13.41 34.47
CA ALA A 93 5.20 14.11 34.13
C ALA A 93 5.36 14.25 32.59
N ALA A 94 5.06 13.18 31.80
CA ALA A 94 5.09 13.23 30.35
C ALA A 94 4.07 14.24 29.79
N LYS A 95 2.85 14.27 30.30
CA LYS A 95 1.85 15.30 29.97
C LYS A 95 2.33 16.71 30.24
N ALA A 96 2.95 16.93 31.40
CA ALA A 96 3.52 18.22 31.74
C ALA A 96 4.64 18.65 30.76
N ALA A 97 5.49 17.70 30.34
CA ALA A 97 6.53 17.94 29.34
C ALA A 97 5.98 18.38 27.97
N TYR A 98 4.79 17.90 27.58
CA TYR A 98 4.07 18.35 26.38
C TYR A 98 3.24 19.63 26.57
N GLY A 99 3.13 20.14 27.76
CA GLY A 99 2.20 21.22 28.08
C GLY A 99 0.71 20.81 28.03
N TRP A 100 0.43 19.49 28.13
CA TRP A 100 -0.93 18.95 28.10
C TRP A 100 -1.58 19.03 29.48
N THR A 101 -2.65 19.83 29.62
CA THR A 101 -3.24 20.20 30.91
C THR A 101 -4.57 19.51 31.21
N THR A 102 -5.16 18.80 30.24
CA THR A 102 -6.46 18.13 30.41
C THR A 102 -6.34 16.75 31.06
N GLY A 103 -7.46 16.25 31.60
CA GLY A 103 -7.56 14.95 32.23
C GLY A 103 -7.35 13.76 31.26
N PRO A 104 -7.38 12.53 31.78
CA PRO A 104 -7.37 11.33 30.93
C PRO A 104 -8.58 11.31 29.96
N PHE A 105 -8.33 11.00 28.67
CA PHE A 105 -9.34 10.95 27.61
C PHE A 105 -10.05 12.28 27.31
N GLU A 106 -9.56 13.39 27.84
CA GLU A 106 -10.08 14.72 27.53
C GLU A 106 -9.19 15.40 26.48
N VAL A 107 -9.83 15.93 25.42
CA VAL A 107 -9.16 16.70 24.35
C VAL A 107 -9.60 18.17 24.47
N PRO A 108 -8.69 19.14 24.48
CA PRO A 108 -9.03 20.57 24.48
C PRO A 108 -9.99 20.90 23.31
N ALA A 109 -10.97 21.77 23.54
CA ALA A 109 -12.03 22.06 22.60
C ALA A 109 -11.51 22.65 21.27
N ASP A 110 -10.49 23.50 21.37
CA ASP A 110 -9.81 24.09 20.19
C ASP A 110 -9.09 23.04 19.34
N VAL A 111 -8.38 22.12 19.97
CA VAL A 111 -7.71 20.97 19.30
C VAL A 111 -8.75 20.09 18.64
N LYS A 112 -9.85 19.75 19.34
CA LYS A 112 -10.94 18.96 18.79
C LYS A 112 -11.56 19.65 17.58
N SER A 113 -11.87 20.95 17.68
CA SER A 113 -12.44 21.72 16.57
C SER A 113 -11.51 21.75 15.35
N ALA A 114 -10.22 22.00 15.56
CA ALA A 114 -9.23 21.99 14.48
C ALA A 114 -9.15 20.62 13.78
N TRP A 115 -9.21 19.53 14.53
CA TRP A 115 -9.21 18.16 14.00
C TRP A 115 -10.47 17.84 13.20
N GLU A 116 -11.64 18.26 13.69
CA GLU A 116 -12.92 18.13 12.98
C GLU A 116 -12.94 18.92 11.66
N ASP A 117 -12.35 20.12 11.65
CA ASP A 117 -12.25 20.95 10.44
C ASP A 117 -11.32 20.35 9.39
N ILE A 118 -10.24 19.67 9.83
CA ILE A 118 -9.40 18.85 8.94
C ILE A 118 -10.23 17.74 8.28
N GLY A 119 -11.07 17.05 9.05
CA GLY A 119 -11.95 16.00 8.52
C GLY A 119 -12.94 16.52 7.47
N LYS A 120 -13.46 17.73 7.63
CA LYS A 120 -14.41 18.38 6.71
C LYS A 120 -13.80 18.74 5.35
N ARG A 121 -12.47 18.93 5.27
CA ARG A 121 -11.80 19.32 3.99
C ARG A 121 -12.04 18.34 2.83
N GLY A 122 -12.29 17.07 3.14
CA GLY A 122 -12.56 16.04 2.14
C GLY A 122 -14.00 16.01 1.59
N VAL A 123 -14.93 16.70 2.20
CA VAL A 123 -16.37 16.59 1.89
C VAL A 123 -16.68 16.98 0.44
N GLU A 124 -16.21 18.15 0.00
CA GLU A 124 -16.44 18.62 -1.37
C GLU A 124 -15.76 17.75 -2.41
N THR A 125 -14.54 17.29 -2.13
CA THR A 125 -13.82 16.36 -3.01
C THR A 125 -14.56 15.03 -3.13
N ARG A 126 -15.11 14.53 -2.03
CA ARG A 126 -15.94 13.32 -1.99
C ARG A 126 -17.22 13.49 -2.81
N ARG A 127 -17.92 14.59 -2.61
CA ARG A 127 -19.14 14.90 -3.35
C ARG A 127 -18.90 14.97 -4.87
N ALA A 128 -17.86 15.69 -5.28
CA ALA A 128 -17.49 15.78 -6.68
C ALA A 128 -17.08 14.42 -7.29
N TRP A 129 -16.51 13.53 -6.50
CA TRP A 129 -16.24 12.16 -6.92
C TRP A 129 -17.53 11.35 -7.08
N GLU A 130 -18.45 11.44 -6.12
CA GLU A 130 -19.74 10.75 -6.16
C GLU A 130 -20.60 11.21 -7.37
N GLU A 131 -20.63 12.51 -7.65
CA GLU A 131 -21.31 13.05 -8.85
C GLU A 131 -20.71 12.47 -10.15
N ARG A 132 -19.39 12.39 -10.27
CA ARG A 132 -18.76 11.76 -11.45
C ARG A 132 -19.03 10.27 -11.53
N PHE A 133 -19.03 9.58 -10.41
CA PHE A 133 -19.32 8.15 -10.32
C PHE A 133 -20.77 7.88 -10.74
N ASP A 134 -21.73 8.67 -10.26
CA ASP A 134 -23.16 8.53 -10.59
C ASP A 134 -23.47 8.89 -12.06
N ALA A 135 -22.69 9.80 -12.63
CA ALA A 135 -22.78 10.13 -14.06
C ALA A 135 -22.20 9.06 -14.99
N MET A 136 -21.43 8.08 -14.45
CA MET A 136 -20.91 6.98 -15.27
C MET A 136 -22.03 6.06 -15.79
N PRO A 137 -21.85 5.45 -16.99
CA PRO A 137 -22.75 4.43 -17.48
C PRO A 137 -22.96 3.32 -16.45
N ARG A 138 -24.22 2.90 -16.27
CA ARG A 138 -24.62 1.89 -15.26
C ARG A 138 -23.75 0.63 -15.30
N ALA A 139 -23.45 0.11 -16.49
CA ALA A 139 -22.62 -1.10 -16.64
C ALA A 139 -21.21 -0.90 -16.07
N LYS A 140 -20.61 0.30 -16.21
CA LYS A 140 -19.29 0.60 -15.65
C LYS A 140 -19.34 0.71 -14.12
N ARG A 141 -20.38 1.32 -13.56
CA ARG A 141 -20.58 1.38 -12.10
C ARG A 141 -20.76 -0.02 -11.49
N GLU A 142 -21.59 -0.84 -12.12
CA GLU A 142 -21.83 -2.23 -11.68
C GLU A 142 -20.53 -3.04 -11.70
N GLU A 143 -19.72 -2.89 -12.75
CA GLU A 143 -18.43 -3.58 -12.87
C GLU A 143 -17.42 -3.08 -11.85
N PHE A 144 -17.32 -1.77 -11.63
CA PHE A 144 -16.49 -1.18 -10.59
C PHE A 144 -16.85 -1.71 -9.20
N ASN A 145 -18.14 -1.69 -8.87
CA ASN A 145 -18.62 -2.18 -7.57
C ASN A 145 -18.39 -3.69 -7.42
N ARG A 146 -18.61 -4.47 -8.49
CA ARG A 146 -18.32 -5.91 -8.50
C ARG A 146 -16.85 -6.20 -8.21
N ALA A 147 -15.96 -5.53 -8.93
CA ALA A 147 -14.51 -5.72 -8.77
C ALA A 147 -14.06 -5.32 -7.36
N LEU A 148 -14.55 -4.19 -6.84
CA LEU A 148 -14.21 -3.70 -5.50
C LEU A 148 -14.73 -4.63 -4.38
N ALA A 149 -15.95 -5.19 -4.57
CA ALA A 149 -16.53 -6.17 -3.64
C ALA A 149 -15.83 -7.56 -3.71
N GLY A 150 -15.01 -7.79 -4.74
CA GLY A 150 -14.37 -9.08 -4.97
C GLY A 150 -15.32 -10.16 -5.53
N ASP A 151 -16.51 -9.76 -6.02
CA ASP A 151 -17.49 -10.70 -6.56
C ASP A 151 -17.05 -11.31 -7.89
N ALA A 152 -17.51 -12.54 -8.13
CA ALA A 152 -17.24 -13.21 -9.40
C ALA A 152 -18.10 -12.63 -10.54
N PRO A 153 -17.56 -12.53 -11.77
CA PRO A 153 -18.36 -12.16 -12.94
C PRO A 153 -19.53 -13.11 -13.17
N LYS A 154 -20.70 -12.59 -13.52
CA LYS A 154 -21.93 -13.39 -13.73
C LYS A 154 -21.75 -14.54 -14.73
N LYS A 155 -20.88 -14.35 -15.76
CA LYS A 155 -20.62 -15.35 -16.81
C LYS A 155 -19.63 -16.44 -16.40
N LEU A 156 -18.92 -16.31 -15.27
CA LEU A 156 -17.82 -17.21 -14.88
C LEU A 156 -18.22 -18.68 -14.93
N SER A 157 -19.30 -19.07 -14.25
CA SER A 157 -19.72 -20.47 -14.15
C SER A 157 -20.02 -21.09 -15.54
N ALA A 158 -20.74 -20.36 -16.38
CA ALA A 158 -21.06 -20.82 -17.73
C ALA A 158 -19.81 -20.95 -18.61
N THR A 159 -18.91 -19.96 -18.54
CA THR A 159 -17.65 -19.97 -19.32
C THR A 159 -16.74 -21.10 -18.88
N ILE A 160 -16.57 -21.33 -17.58
CA ILE A 160 -15.75 -22.45 -17.08
C ILE A 160 -16.35 -23.81 -17.46
N LYS A 161 -17.67 -23.96 -17.42
CA LYS A 161 -18.33 -25.20 -17.90
C LYS A 161 -18.06 -25.46 -19.37
N ALA A 162 -18.19 -24.43 -20.22
CA ALA A 162 -17.91 -24.53 -21.66
C ALA A 162 -16.44 -24.88 -21.92
N PHE A 163 -15.50 -24.22 -21.23
CA PHE A 163 -14.08 -24.50 -21.32
C PHE A 163 -13.74 -25.94 -20.90
N LYS A 164 -14.27 -26.41 -19.77
CA LYS A 164 -14.06 -27.80 -19.31
C LYS A 164 -14.60 -28.82 -20.33
N LYS A 165 -15.76 -28.57 -20.93
CA LYS A 165 -16.32 -29.42 -21.98
C LYS A 165 -15.41 -29.46 -23.18
N GLN A 166 -14.96 -28.32 -23.70
CA GLN A 166 -14.03 -28.21 -24.82
C GLN A 166 -12.73 -28.99 -24.56
N MET A 167 -12.15 -28.81 -23.36
CA MET A 167 -10.91 -29.51 -22.98
C MET A 167 -11.11 -31.02 -22.86
N SER A 168 -12.27 -31.49 -22.39
CA SER A 168 -12.61 -32.90 -22.33
C SER A 168 -12.80 -33.53 -23.71
N GLU A 169 -13.48 -32.82 -24.64
CA GLU A 169 -13.73 -33.28 -25.99
C GLU A 169 -12.48 -33.30 -26.84
N SER A 170 -11.63 -32.27 -26.74
CA SER A 170 -10.39 -32.19 -27.52
C SER A 170 -9.24 -33.01 -26.94
N ALA A 171 -9.31 -33.37 -25.65
CA ALA A 171 -8.31 -34.12 -24.88
C ALA A 171 -6.85 -33.79 -25.25
N PRO A 172 -6.45 -32.48 -25.27
CA PRO A 172 -5.13 -32.08 -25.72
C PRO A 172 -4.04 -32.55 -24.75
N LYS A 173 -2.92 -33.02 -25.27
CA LYS A 173 -1.74 -33.34 -24.47
C LYS A 173 -0.95 -32.06 -24.22
N LEU A 174 -1.09 -31.47 -23.03
CA LEU A 174 -0.48 -30.20 -22.65
C LEU A 174 0.48 -30.38 -21.48
N ALA A 175 1.58 -29.62 -21.51
CA ALA A 175 2.33 -29.34 -20.28
C ALA A 175 1.47 -28.52 -19.31
N THR A 176 1.71 -28.62 -18.01
CA THR A 176 0.94 -27.90 -16.98
C THR A 176 0.92 -26.38 -17.19
N ARG A 177 2.05 -25.79 -17.60
CA ARG A 177 2.13 -24.36 -17.95
C ARG A 177 1.21 -23.96 -19.11
N ALA A 178 1.11 -24.80 -20.15
CA ALA A 178 0.22 -24.55 -21.29
C ALA A 178 -1.26 -24.73 -20.91
N SER A 179 -1.57 -25.65 -20.00
CA SER A 179 -2.90 -25.78 -19.43
C SER A 179 -3.29 -24.55 -18.58
N SER A 180 -2.35 -24.03 -17.80
CA SER A 180 -2.51 -22.78 -17.05
C SER A 180 -2.78 -21.60 -17.99
N GLU A 181 -1.96 -21.42 -19.03
CA GLU A 181 -2.13 -20.38 -20.06
C GLU A 181 -3.53 -20.41 -20.67
N LYS A 182 -3.99 -21.59 -21.12
CA LYS A 182 -5.35 -21.73 -21.68
C LYS A 182 -6.45 -21.37 -20.69
N THR A 183 -6.22 -21.61 -19.41
CA THR A 183 -7.15 -21.20 -18.36
C THR A 183 -7.12 -19.69 -18.17
N LEU A 184 -5.96 -19.07 -18.18
CA LEU A 184 -5.79 -17.62 -18.11
C LEU A 184 -6.40 -16.90 -19.32
N GLU A 185 -6.28 -17.46 -20.52
CA GLU A 185 -6.93 -16.95 -21.74
C GLU A 185 -8.45 -16.89 -21.63
N VAL A 186 -9.04 -17.76 -20.80
CA VAL A 186 -10.49 -17.77 -20.52
C VAL A 186 -10.85 -16.83 -19.37
N LEU A 187 -10.01 -16.73 -18.35
CA LEU A 187 -10.28 -15.95 -17.13
C LEU A 187 -10.02 -14.45 -17.31
N ASN A 188 -8.90 -14.06 -17.93
CA ASN A 188 -8.48 -12.66 -18.03
C ASN A 188 -9.49 -11.77 -18.77
N PRO A 189 -10.18 -12.21 -19.83
CA PRO A 189 -11.24 -11.44 -20.47
C PRO A 189 -12.51 -11.28 -19.59
N LEU A 190 -12.73 -12.17 -18.62
CA LEU A 190 -13.87 -12.12 -17.71
C LEU A 190 -13.65 -11.17 -16.54
N TYR A 191 -12.42 -11.09 -16.06
CA TYR A 191 -12.02 -10.30 -14.90
C TYR A 191 -11.21 -9.08 -15.37
N SER A 192 -11.85 -7.92 -15.40
CA SER A 192 -11.18 -6.65 -15.75
C SER A 192 -10.09 -6.26 -14.76
N GLU A 193 -10.16 -6.79 -13.54
CA GLU A 193 -9.27 -6.52 -12.41
C GLU A 193 -8.09 -7.50 -12.27
N THR A 194 -7.91 -8.49 -13.16
CA THR A 194 -6.73 -9.34 -13.12
C THR A 194 -5.47 -8.57 -13.45
N VAL A 195 -4.41 -8.78 -12.68
CA VAL A 195 -3.06 -8.26 -12.93
C VAL A 195 -2.10 -9.43 -12.93
N GLY A 196 -1.55 -9.76 -14.09
CA GLY A 196 -0.59 -10.87 -14.27
C GLY A 196 0.85 -10.40 -14.16
N GLY A 197 1.75 -11.35 -13.95
CA GLY A 197 3.18 -11.07 -13.97
C GLY A 197 4.05 -12.29 -14.00
N SER A 198 5.35 -12.08 -14.14
CA SER A 198 6.35 -13.11 -13.97
C SER A 198 7.69 -12.51 -13.56
N ALA A 199 8.44 -13.25 -12.75
CA ALA A 199 9.79 -12.90 -12.36
C ALA A 199 10.78 -13.45 -13.39
N ASP A 200 10.86 -12.78 -14.54
CA ASP A 200 11.78 -13.09 -15.67
C ASP A 200 11.55 -14.45 -16.37
N LEU A 201 10.39 -15.06 -16.18
CA LEU A 201 10.06 -16.38 -16.75
C LEU A 201 8.80 -16.38 -17.63
N THR A 202 8.36 -15.22 -18.15
CA THR A 202 7.11 -15.08 -18.91
C THR A 202 6.95 -16.16 -20.01
N GLY A 203 7.97 -16.38 -20.84
CA GLY A 203 7.94 -17.38 -21.90
C GLY A 203 8.09 -18.83 -21.42
N SER A 204 8.53 -19.03 -20.17
CA SER A 204 8.71 -20.36 -19.59
C SER A 204 7.49 -20.84 -18.82
N ASN A 205 6.78 -19.92 -18.16
CA ASN A 205 5.58 -20.24 -17.34
C ASN A 205 4.25 -19.87 -18.02
N ASN A 206 4.28 -19.18 -19.17
CA ASN A 206 3.12 -18.82 -19.98
C ASN A 206 2.06 -18.02 -19.21
N THR A 207 2.49 -17.03 -18.44
CA THR A 207 1.58 -16.23 -17.60
C THR A 207 0.97 -15.03 -18.31
N LYS A 208 1.44 -14.68 -19.52
CA LYS A 208 0.94 -13.54 -20.29
C LYS A 208 -0.05 -13.98 -21.34
N THR A 209 -1.29 -13.52 -21.26
CA THR A 209 -2.30 -13.70 -22.30
C THR A 209 -2.37 -12.51 -23.25
N ALA A 210 -2.97 -12.70 -24.42
CA ALA A 210 -2.94 -11.71 -25.51
C ALA A 210 -3.67 -10.41 -25.16
N ASP A 211 -4.69 -10.47 -24.31
CA ASP A 211 -5.53 -9.32 -23.90
C ASP A 211 -4.89 -8.43 -22.82
N LEU A 212 -3.77 -8.87 -22.24
CA LEU A 212 -3.05 -8.12 -21.24
C LEU A 212 -1.98 -7.23 -21.88
N GLY A 213 -2.19 -5.92 -21.90
CA GLY A 213 -1.14 -4.97 -22.20
C GLY A 213 -0.07 -4.95 -21.09
N VAL A 214 1.16 -4.60 -21.45
CA VAL A 214 2.23 -4.41 -20.45
C VAL A 214 1.95 -3.14 -19.63
N PHE A 215 2.06 -3.26 -18.32
CA PHE A 215 2.04 -2.11 -17.42
C PHE A 215 3.44 -1.51 -17.33
N ASP A 216 3.60 -0.32 -17.86
CA ASP A 216 4.87 0.42 -17.87
C ASP A 216 4.64 1.95 -17.80
N VAL A 217 5.70 2.73 -18.02
CA VAL A 217 5.65 4.19 -17.98
C VAL A 217 4.74 4.78 -19.07
N ASP A 218 4.64 4.12 -20.21
CA ASP A 218 3.89 4.58 -21.38
C ASP A 218 2.46 4.02 -21.40
N ASN A 219 2.21 2.89 -20.71
CA ASN A 219 0.91 2.22 -20.65
C ASN A 219 0.49 1.90 -19.22
N ARG A 220 -0.07 2.86 -18.52
CA ARG A 220 -0.62 2.69 -17.15
C ARG A 220 -1.92 1.87 -17.11
N GLY A 221 -2.52 1.59 -18.25
CA GLY A 221 -3.69 0.72 -18.38
C GLY A 221 -3.34 -0.75 -18.60
N GLY A 222 -2.08 -1.08 -18.78
CA GLY A 222 -1.61 -2.46 -18.90
C GLY A 222 -1.87 -3.27 -17.63
N ARG A 223 -2.08 -4.57 -17.81
CA ARG A 223 -2.41 -5.51 -16.73
C ARG A 223 -1.39 -6.65 -16.60
N TYR A 224 -0.22 -6.51 -17.22
CA TYR A 224 0.88 -7.47 -17.10
C TYR A 224 2.17 -6.78 -16.67
N VAL A 225 2.79 -7.26 -15.60
CA VAL A 225 3.99 -6.69 -14.99
C VAL A 225 5.19 -7.63 -15.21
N TYR A 226 6.25 -7.11 -15.80
CA TYR A 226 7.55 -7.78 -15.83
C TYR A 226 8.32 -7.45 -14.54
N TRP A 227 8.35 -8.38 -13.60
CA TRP A 227 8.93 -8.15 -12.27
C TRP A 227 10.46 -8.21 -12.26
N GLY A 228 11.09 -8.74 -13.32
CA GLY A 228 12.50 -9.10 -13.30
C GLY A 228 12.77 -10.24 -12.31
N ILE A 229 14.01 -10.52 -11.98
CA ILE A 229 14.40 -11.61 -11.06
C ILE A 229 14.12 -11.16 -9.61
N ARG A 230 12.85 -11.12 -9.24
CA ARG A 230 12.35 -10.63 -7.93
C ARG A 230 11.15 -11.42 -7.45
N GLU A 231 11.25 -12.73 -7.33
CA GLU A 231 10.14 -13.61 -6.96
C GLU A 231 9.53 -13.21 -5.61
N HIS A 232 10.36 -12.98 -4.62
CA HIS A 232 9.91 -12.54 -3.30
C HIS A 232 9.20 -11.18 -3.35
N GLY A 233 9.79 -10.21 -4.04
CA GLY A 233 9.20 -8.88 -4.24
C GLY A 233 7.88 -8.93 -5.02
N MET A 234 7.80 -9.76 -6.06
CA MET A 234 6.57 -10.04 -6.81
C MET A 234 5.47 -10.58 -5.89
N ALA A 235 5.79 -11.61 -5.09
CA ALA A 235 4.82 -12.22 -4.17
C ALA A 235 4.34 -11.21 -3.11
N ALA A 236 5.25 -10.42 -2.54
CA ALA A 236 4.90 -9.37 -1.58
C ALA A 236 3.98 -8.29 -2.19
N ALA A 237 4.28 -7.84 -3.41
CA ALA A 237 3.43 -6.89 -4.13
C ALA A 237 2.05 -7.49 -4.45
N MET A 238 1.99 -8.75 -4.87
CA MET A 238 0.72 -9.45 -5.12
C MET A 238 -0.13 -9.56 -3.85
N ASN A 239 0.48 -9.86 -2.70
CA ASN A 239 -0.22 -9.85 -1.41
C ASN A 239 -0.80 -8.47 -1.09
N GLY A 240 -0.03 -7.40 -1.32
CA GLY A 240 -0.50 -6.03 -1.13
C GLY A 240 -1.67 -5.67 -2.04
N MET A 241 -1.60 -6.03 -3.34
CA MET A 241 -2.69 -5.81 -4.30
C MET A 241 -3.97 -6.56 -3.89
N ALA A 242 -3.84 -7.82 -3.47
CA ALA A 242 -4.98 -8.64 -3.05
C ALA A 242 -5.64 -8.10 -1.77
N LEU A 243 -4.85 -7.67 -0.79
CA LEU A 243 -5.33 -7.10 0.46
C LEU A 243 -5.98 -5.71 0.27
N HIS A 244 -5.47 -4.91 -0.67
CA HIS A 244 -6.07 -3.62 -1.01
C HIS A 244 -7.50 -3.79 -1.59
N GLY A 245 -7.75 -4.87 -2.29
CA GLY A 245 -9.02 -5.11 -2.99
C GLY A 245 -9.10 -4.41 -4.35
N GLY A 246 -10.09 -4.81 -5.16
CA GLY A 246 -10.29 -4.29 -6.51
C GLY A 246 -9.28 -4.79 -7.54
N MET A 247 -8.34 -5.66 -7.15
CA MET A 247 -7.36 -6.31 -8.03
C MET A 247 -7.26 -7.81 -7.71
N ARG A 248 -6.99 -8.63 -8.75
CA ARG A 248 -6.73 -10.06 -8.65
C ARG A 248 -5.37 -10.37 -9.25
N PRO A 249 -4.30 -10.27 -8.46
CA PRO A 249 -2.97 -10.55 -8.95
C PRO A 249 -2.71 -12.05 -9.14
N TYR A 250 -1.85 -12.39 -10.11
CA TYR A 250 -1.27 -13.72 -10.29
C TYR A 250 0.15 -13.62 -10.86
N GLY A 251 1.00 -14.61 -10.59
CA GLY A 251 2.37 -14.68 -11.07
C GLY A 251 2.95 -16.08 -11.04
#